data_ae9404300690399c7ebf7f1f5a533fa6
#
_entry.id   ae9404300690399c7ebf7f1f5a533fa6
#
_cell.length_a   1.000
_cell.length_b   1.000
_cell.length_c   1.000
_cell.angle_alpha   90.00
_cell.angle_beta   90.00
_cell.angle_gamma   90.00
#
_symmetry.space_group_name_H-M   'P 1'
#
loop_
_entity.id
_entity.type
_entity.pdbx_description
1 polymer ?
#
loop_
_entity_poly.entity_id
_entity_poly.type
_entity_poly.pdbx_seq_one_letter_code
_entity_poly.pdbx_strand_id
1 'polypeptide(L)' 'MFVLHNIKLIDLPCRIGGVCVLLADGSFDVFINQRLSSDIQKKVLAHEIRHMDNGDLYDEITPVEEMERAASYQLKPV' A
#
# COMPACT_ATOMS: atom_id res chain seq x y z
N MET A 1 15.79 7.18 -5.83
CA MET A 1 15.60 6.87 -4.39
C MET A 1 14.42 7.67 -3.87
N PHE A 2 13.53 7.02 -3.15
CA PHE A 2 12.37 7.69 -2.55
C PHE A 2 12.61 7.95 -1.06
N VAL A 3 11.86 8.89 -0.50
CA VAL A 3 11.86 9.16 0.94
C VAL A 3 10.45 8.93 1.47
N LEU A 4 10.30 7.98 2.38
CA LEU A 4 9.04 7.71 3.03
C LEU A 4 8.92 8.66 4.23
N HIS A 5 7.90 9.54 4.20
CA HIS A 5 7.69 10.51 5.26
C HIS A 5 6.92 9.91 6.44
N ASN A 6 5.83 9.20 6.15
CA ASN A 6 4.98 8.68 7.21
C ASN A 6 4.18 7.47 6.74
N ILE A 7 3.89 6.57 7.67
CA ILE A 7 3.01 5.44 7.45
C ILE A 7 1.96 5.49 8.53
N LYS A 8 0.67 5.50 8.15
CA LYS A 8 -0.43 5.54 9.10
C LYS A 8 -1.50 4.53 8.76
N LEU A 9 -2.11 3.96 9.79
CA LEU A 9 -3.30 3.14 9.65
C LEU A 9 -4.50 4.07 9.83
N ILE A 10 -5.38 4.10 8.84
CA ILE A 10 -6.57 4.93 8.89
C ILE A 10 -7.79 4.14 8.42
N ASP A 11 -8.96 4.67 8.73
CA ASP A 11 -10.21 4.05 8.32
C ASP A 11 -10.52 4.44 6.89
N LEU A 12 -10.44 3.46 5.99
CA LEU A 12 -10.73 3.64 4.57
C LEU A 12 -11.90 2.77 4.15
N PRO A 13 -12.58 3.11 3.05
CA PRO A 13 -13.60 2.22 2.51
C PRO A 13 -13.03 0.81 2.29
N CYS A 14 -13.86 -0.20 2.48
CA CYS A 14 -13.39 -1.58 2.50
C CYS A 14 -12.77 -2.05 1.19
N ARG A 15 -13.01 -1.34 0.09
CA ARG A 15 -12.41 -1.67 -1.20
C ARG A 15 -11.01 -1.11 -1.41
N ILE A 16 -10.60 -0.21 -0.53
CA ILE A 16 -9.30 0.46 -0.66
C ILE A 16 -8.33 -0.15 0.33
N GLY A 17 -7.24 -0.72 -0.18
CA GLY A 17 -6.20 -1.28 0.66
C GLY A 17 -5.30 -0.21 1.24
N GLY A 18 -4.94 0.77 0.42
CA GLY A 18 -4.07 1.84 0.86
C GLY A 18 -4.05 2.99 -0.12
N VAL A 19 -3.47 4.09 0.32
CA VAL A 19 -3.30 5.29 -0.47
C VAL A 19 -1.86 5.78 -0.28
N CYS A 20 -1.21 6.08 -1.38
CA CYS A 20 0.12 6.68 -1.38
C CYS A 20 -0.01 8.11 -1.87
N VAL A 21 0.51 9.05 -1.11
CA VAL A 21 0.41 10.48 -1.42
C VAL A 21 1.81 11.05 -1.60
N LEU A 22 2.05 11.65 -2.74
CA LEU A 22 3.31 12.34 -3.03
C LEU A 22 3.25 13.74 -2.44
N LEU A 23 4.22 14.06 -1.61
CA LEU A 23 4.30 15.37 -0.96
C LEU A 23 5.11 16.35 -1.81
N ALA A 24 4.96 17.63 -1.50
CA ALA A 24 5.59 18.70 -2.27
C ALA A 24 7.13 18.62 -2.27
N ASP A 25 7.72 18.05 -1.23
CA ASP A 25 9.18 17.91 -1.13
C ASP A 25 9.71 16.63 -1.79
N GLY A 26 8.83 15.87 -2.44
CA GLY A 26 9.23 14.62 -3.11
C GLY A 26 9.19 13.39 -2.22
N SER A 27 8.82 13.53 -0.95
CA SER A 27 8.61 12.39 -0.08
C SER A 27 7.19 11.86 -0.21
N PHE A 28 6.90 10.73 0.46
CA PHE A 28 5.61 10.06 0.37
C PHE A 28 5.02 9.83 1.74
N ASP A 29 3.69 9.96 1.84
CA ASP A 29 2.90 9.43 2.94
C ASP A 29 2.17 8.19 2.44
N VAL A 30 2.14 7.16 3.27
CA VAL A 30 1.39 5.94 2.98
C VAL A 30 0.31 5.77 4.04
N PHE A 31 -0.92 5.60 3.59
CA PHE A 31 -2.07 5.34 4.46
C PHE A 31 -2.57 3.94 4.17
N ILE A 32 -2.67 3.12 5.20
CA ILE A 32 -3.09 1.74 5.07
C ILE A 32 -4.42 1.55 5.77
N ASN A 33 -5.33 0.82 5.14
CA ASN A 33 -6.65 0.61 5.69
C ASN A 33 -6.59 -0.24 6.95
N GLN A 34 -6.95 0.36 8.09
CA GLN A 34 -6.91 -0.31 9.38
C GLN A 34 -7.93 -1.45 9.51
N ARG A 35 -8.91 -1.50 8.62
CA ARG A 35 -9.93 -2.55 8.63
C ARG A 35 -9.43 -3.89 8.11
N LEU A 36 -8.29 -3.89 7.45
CA LEU A 36 -7.72 -5.11 6.87
C LEU A 36 -6.99 -5.92 7.94
N SER A 37 -6.86 -7.23 7.71
CA SER A 37 -6.03 -8.07 8.57
C SER A 37 -4.57 -7.58 8.52
N SER A 38 -3.81 -7.90 9.56
CA SER A 38 -2.42 -7.47 9.62
C SER A 38 -1.60 -8.03 8.45
N ASP A 39 -1.92 -9.24 8.01
CA ASP A 39 -1.22 -9.84 6.87
C ASP A 39 -1.46 -9.05 5.59
N ILE A 40 -2.70 -8.63 5.34
CA ILE A 40 -3.02 -7.85 4.16
C ILE A 40 -2.42 -6.45 4.28
N GLN A 41 -2.43 -5.86 5.47
CA GLN A 41 -1.79 -4.56 5.70
C GLN A 41 -0.31 -4.59 5.32
N LYS A 42 0.39 -5.65 5.69
CA LYS A 42 1.80 -5.82 5.34
C LYS A 42 1.99 -5.92 3.83
N LYS A 43 1.09 -6.61 3.14
CA LYS A 43 1.16 -6.73 1.68
C LYS A 43 0.90 -5.39 1.00
N VAL A 44 -0.04 -4.61 1.51
CA VAL A 44 -0.29 -3.26 1.00
C VAL A 44 0.96 -2.41 1.13
N LEU A 45 1.59 -2.43 2.30
CA LEU A 45 2.80 -1.64 2.52
C LEU A 45 3.92 -2.07 1.56
N ALA A 46 4.14 -3.37 1.41
CA ALA A 46 5.16 -3.88 0.50
C ALA A 46 4.89 -3.46 -0.94
N HIS A 47 3.61 -3.48 -1.34
CA HIS A 47 3.20 -3.06 -2.68
C HIS A 47 3.52 -1.58 -2.91
N GLU A 48 3.20 -0.72 -1.94
CA GLU A 48 3.48 0.70 -2.05
C GLU A 48 4.97 0.99 -2.10
N ILE A 49 5.75 0.32 -1.27
CA ILE A 49 7.21 0.47 -1.26
C ILE A 49 7.79 0.07 -2.61
N ARG A 50 7.28 -1.00 -3.21
CA ARG A 50 7.74 -1.44 -4.53
C ARG A 50 7.50 -0.38 -5.58
N HIS A 51 6.33 0.27 -5.57
CA HIS A 51 6.05 1.35 -6.51
C HIS A 51 7.02 2.50 -6.35
N MET A 52 7.27 2.91 -5.12
CA MET A 52 8.22 4.00 -4.86
C MET A 52 9.63 3.62 -5.31
N ASP A 53 10.04 2.39 -5.05
CA ASP A 53 11.37 1.89 -5.40
C ASP A 53 11.55 1.82 -6.93
N ASN A 54 10.46 1.58 -7.64
CA ASN A 54 10.46 1.56 -9.10
C ASN A 54 10.42 2.96 -9.72
N GLY A 55 10.31 3.99 -8.91
CA GLY A 55 10.29 5.36 -9.39
C GLY A 55 8.92 5.87 -9.82
N ASP A 56 7.87 5.21 -9.38
CA ASP A 56 6.49 5.66 -9.65
C ASP A 56 6.19 6.85 -8.74
N LEU A 57 6.37 8.05 -9.26
CA LEU A 57 6.31 9.28 -8.48
C LEU A 57 4.96 9.98 -8.66
N TYR A 58 3.90 9.38 -8.16
CA TYR A 58 2.55 9.96 -8.22
C TYR A 58 1.67 9.39 -7.11
N ASP A 59 0.56 10.08 -6.86
CA ASP A 59 -0.42 9.58 -5.91
C ASP A 59 -1.07 8.31 -6.44
N GLU A 60 -1.35 7.36 -5.54
CA GLU A 60 -1.91 6.08 -5.94
C GLU A 60 -2.86 5.55 -4.89
N ILE A 61 -3.95 4.94 -5.37
CA ILE A 61 -4.90 4.22 -4.54
C ILE A 61 -4.80 2.75 -4.88
N THR A 62 -4.56 1.90 -3.89
CA THR A 62 -4.40 0.46 -4.09
C THR A 62 -5.70 -0.26 -3.72
N PRO A 63 -6.37 -0.93 -4.68
CA PRO A 63 -7.58 -1.68 -4.39
C PRO A 63 -7.29 -2.92 -3.53
N VAL A 64 -8.20 -3.22 -2.60
CA VAL A 64 -8.12 -4.44 -1.79
C VAL A 64 -8.15 -5.69 -2.66
N GLU A 65 -8.96 -5.67 -3.70
CA GLU A 65 -9.09 -6.81 -4.61
C GLU A 65 -7.74 -7.26 -5.16
N GLU A 66 -6.88 -6.31 -5.50
CA GLU A 66 -5.54 -6.61 -5.98
C GLU A 66 -4.71 -7.29 -4.90
N MET A 67 -4.83 -6.84 -3.66
CA MET A 67 -4.09 -7.41 -2.55
C MET A 67 -4.58 -8.80 -2.17
N GLU A 68 -5.88 -9.01 -2.22
CA GLU A 68 -6.47 -10.33 -1.95
C GLU A 68 -6.03 -11.35 -2.98
N ARG A 69 -5.96 -10.96 -4.24
CA ARG A 69 -5.47 -11.82 -5.30
C ARG A 69 -4.02 -12.23 -5.06
N ALA A 70 -3.19 -11.27 -4.71
CA ALA A 70 -1.80 -11.53 -4.40
C ALA A 70 -1.65 -12.44 -3.18
N ALA A 71 -2.46 -12.21 -2.14
CA ALA A 71 -2.44 -13.03 -0.94
C ALA A 71 -2.83 -14.47 -1.25
N SER A 72 -3.90 -14.68 -2.01
CA SER A 72 -4.34 -16.01 -2.41
C SER A 72 -3.26 -16.74 -3.18
N TYR A 73 -2.62 -16.04 -4.08
CA TYR A 73 -1.56 -16.61 -4.89
C TYR A 73 -0.38 -17.07 -4.02
N GLN A 74 0.00 -16.26 -3.05
CA GLN A 74 1.12 -16.56 -2.18
C GLN A 74 0.82 -17.67 -1.17
N LEU A 75 -0.45 -17.80 -0.78
CA LEU A 75 -0.87 -18.84 0.16
C LEU A 75 -1.08 -20.19 -0.50
N LYS A 76 -1.02 -20.25 -1.79
CA LYS A 76 -1.20 -21.48 -2.52
C LYS A 76 -0.12 -22.48 -2.11
N PRO A 77 -0.49 -23.69 -1.70
CA PRO A 77 0.51 -24.66 -1.29
C PRO A 77 1.46 -24.96 -2.43
N VAL A 78 2.65 -25.12 -2.05
CA VAL A 78 3.72 -25.44 -3.00
C VAL A 78 3.86 -26.94 -3.10
#